data_3bcb3ceaf5b16f958b2f8e31479df30f
#
_entry.id   3bcb3ceaf5b16f958b2f8e31479df30f
#
_cell.length_a   1.000
_cell.length_b   1.000
_cell.length_c   1.000
_cell.angle_alpha   90.00
_cell.angle_beta   90.00
_cell.angle_gamma   90.00
#
_symmetry.space_group_name_H-M   'P 1'
#
loop_
_entity.id
_entity.type
_entity.pdbx_description
1 polymer ?
#
loop_
_entity_poly.entity_id
_entity_poly.type
_entity_poly.pdbx_seq_one_letter_code
_entity_poly.pdbx_strand_id
1 'polypeptide(L)'
;MKRFIDEGKTWDSFTHAPVLVVCPFCQNKAQVFQQELPDQPKKSLVFSCLSCCKTFDQDQQQQNNLGYFDEINVEINQTCNCKRGKYYFSQSYARPSILPPFIKLNCTFCQKEQVYNSPYTLWTYKIPRKSGFEINKDPFFDYRLYLTTETRHGLIFVYNMEQLNDLKAYISAELRQRTYTNKNKTYLSRLPAWIKSARNRKEILKAILRLEQMATTIQPLTNK
;
A
#
# COMPACT_ATOMS: atom_id res chain seq x y z
N MET A 1 4.63 -24.47 -28.01
CA MET A 1 3.69 -24.41 -26.87
C MET A 1 4.36 -23.68 -25.72
N LYS A 2 3.84 -22.50 -25.33
CA LYS A 2 4.46 -21.68 -24.29
C LYS A 2 4.01 -22.14 -22.91
N ARG A 3 4.98 -22.52 -22.04
CA ARG A 3 4.72 -23.00 -20.68
C ARG A 3 5.11 -21.91 -19.68
N PHE A 4 4.32 -21.75 -18.62
CA PHE A 4 4.63 -20.92 -17.45
C PHE A 4 4.75 -21.79 -16.22
N ILE A 5 5.79 -21.57 -15.42
CA ILE A 5 6.00 -22.24 -14.13
C ILE A 5 5.76 -21.20 -13.05
N ASP A 6 4.72 -21.44 -12.22
CA ASP A 6 4.41 -20.59 -11.07
C ASP A 6 5.28 -21.02 -9.88
N GLU A 7 6.23 -20.17 -9.51
CA GLU A 7 7.20 -20.39 -8.43
C GLU A 7 6.66 -20.03 -7.04
N GLY A 8 5.42 -19.59 -6.97
CA GLY A 8 4.81 -19.27 -5.69
C GLY A 8 5.07 -17.84 -5.19
N LYS A 9 5.44 -16.91 -6.06
CA LYS A 9 5.66 -15.51 -5.68
C LYS A 9 4.44 -14.88 -5.02
N THR A 10 4.68 -14.10 -3.97
CA THR A 10 3.67 -13.27 -3.28
C THR A 10 3.75 -11.83 -3.77
N TRP A 11 2.85 -10.96 -3.32
CA TRP A 11 2.96 -9.53 -3.57
C TRP A 11 4.28 -8.96 -3.02
N ASP A 12 4.69 -9.40 -1.82
CA ASP A 12 5.93 -8.95 -1.18
C ASP A 12 7.19 -9.34 -1.97
N SER A 13 7.12 -10.40 -2.79
CA SER A 13 8.22 -10.82 -3.64
C SER A 13 8.63 -9.78 -4.69
N PHE A 14 7.79 -8.79 -4.96
CA PHE A 14 8.05 -7.72 -5.92
C PHE A 14 8.42 -6.38 -5.25
N THR A 15 8.48 -6.34 -3.91
CA THR A 15 8.80 -5.09 -3.18
C THR A 15 10.30 -4.86 -2.97
N HIS A 16 11.15 -5.81 -3.35
CA HIS A 16 12.60 -5.63 -3.37
C HIS A 16 13.07 -4.72 -4.52
N ALA A 17 12.31 -4.64 -5.59
CA ALA A 17 12.49 -3.68 -6.67
C ALA A 17 11.60 -2.43 -6.43
N PRO A 18 11.97 -1.25 -6.98
CA PRO A 18 11.18 -0.04 -6.80
C PRO A 18 9.73 -0.21 -7.21
N VAL A 19 8.80 0.17 -6.34
CA VAL A 19 7.37 0.23 -6.62
C VAL A 19 7.06 1.56 -7.29
N LEU A 20 6.43 1.53 -8.45
CA LEU A 20 6.06 2.72 -9.20
C LEU A 20 4.72 3.27 -8.72
N VAL A 21 4.73 4.53 -8.29
CA VAL A 21 3.57 5.22 -7.72
C VAL A 21 3.28 6.54 -8.43
N VAL A 22 2.08 7.04 -8.28
CA VAL A 22 1.72 8.40 -8.69
C VAL A 22 2.20 9.36 -7.62
N CYS A 23 3.02 10.33 -7.99
CA CYS A 23 3.48 11.37 -7.08
C CYS A 23 2.30 12.18 -6.52
N PRO A 24 2.13 12.30 -5.20
CA PRO A 24 1.04 13.07 -4.62
C PRO A 24 1.14 14.58 -4.87
N PHE A 25 2.33 15.07 -5.24
CA PHE A 25 2.58 16.51 -5.43
C PHE A 25 2.41 16.98 -6.87
N CYS A 26 2.93 16.21 -7.84
CA CYS A 26 2.92 16.61 -9.25
C CYS A 26 2.14 15.64 -10.17
N GLN A 27 1.56 14.57 -9.62
CA GLN A 27 0.80 13.53 -10.32
C GLN A 27 1.60 12.73 -11.38
N ASN A 28 2.91 12.95 -11.46
CA ASN A 28 3.80 12.23 -12.36
C ASN A 28 4.28 10.91 -11.75
N LYS A 29 5.02 10.14 -12.55
CA LYS A 29 5.63 8.89 -12.13
C LYS A 29 6.67 9.15 -11.02
N ALA A 30 6.52 8.44 -9.91
CA ALA A 30 7.45 8.41 -8.79
C ALA A 30 7.73 6.97 -8.37
N GLN A 31 8.63 6.77 -7.45
CA GLN A 31 9.00 5.44 -6.97
C GLN A 31 9.12 5.40 -5.45
N VAL A 32 8.81 4.24 -4.90
CA VAL A 32 9.05 3.87 -3.50
C VAL A 32 9.98 2.67 -3.49
N PHE A 33 11.04 2.74 -2.71
CA PHE A 33 12.05 1.67 -2.65
C PHE A 33 12.68 1.55 -1.26
N GLN A 34 13.31 0.42 -1.00
CA GLN A 34 14.10 0.18 0.20
C GLN A 34 15.52 0.65 -0.04
N GLN A 35 16.06 1.46 0.86
CA GLN A 35 17.45 1.91 0.86
C GLN A 35 18.17 1.38 2.09
N GLU A 36 19.35 0.81 1.90
CA GLU A 36 20.24 0.44 2.98
C GLU A 36 21.00 1.69 3.45
N LEU A 37 20.93 1.98 4.74
CA LEU A 37 21.70 3.08 5.35
C LEU A 37 23.03 2.51 5.88
N PRO A 38 24.18 3.18 5.61
CA PRO A 38 25.50 2.65 5.96
C PRO A 38 25.69 2.32 7.44
N ASP A 39 24.99 3.04 8.32
CA ASP A 39 25.17 2.95 9.78
C ASP A 39 23.97 2.34 10.51
N GLN A 40 22.99 1.79 9.80
CA GLN A 40 21.80 1.21 10.42
C GLN A 40 21.51 -0.18 9.86
N PRO A 41 21.25 -1.18 10.73
CA PRO A 41 20.89 -2.53 10.29
C PRO A 41 19.48 -2.59 9.66
N LYS A 42 18.73 -1.51 9.72
CA LYS A 42 17.34 -1.44 9.24
C LYS A 42 17.29 -0.69 7.92
N LYS A 43 16.67 -1.32 6.92
CA LYS A 43 16.40 -0.68 5.63
C LYS A 43 15.38 0.45 5.81
N SER A 44 15.69 1.63 5.28
CA SER A 44 14.75 2.74 5.22
C SER A 44 13.88 2.65 3.97
N LEU A 45 12.62 3.00 4.10
CA LEU A 45 11.69 3.13 2.97
C LEU A 45 11.70 4.58 2.48
N VAL A 46 12.03 4.77 1.21
CA VAL A 46 12.22 6.09 0.60
C VAL A 46 11.24 6.28 -0.55
N PHE A 47 10.57 7.42 -0.55
CA PHE A 47 9.85 7.95 -1.70
C PHE A 47 10.76 8.88 -2.50
N SER A 48 10.72 8.80 -3.84
CA SER A 48 11.44 9.72 -4.72
C SER A 48 10.66 10.00 -6.00
N CYS A 49 10.55 11.28 -6.36
CA CYS A 49 9.96 11.76 -7.59
C CYS A 49 10.95 12.61 -8.37
N LEU A 50 11.38 12.13 -9.54
CA LEU A 50 12.31 12.86 -10.39
C LEU A 50 11.67 14.10 -11.04
N SER A 51 10.35 14.10 -11.27
CA SER A 51 9.67 15.22 -11.95
C SER A 51 9.56 16.49 -11.09
N CYS A 52 9.39 16.36 -9.77
CA CYS A 52 9.32 17.50 -8.85
C CYS A 52 10.45 17.51 -7.81
N CYS A 53 11.44 16.63 -7.97
CA CYS A 53 12.64 16.53 -7.12
C CYS A 53 12.34 16.32 -5.62
N LYS A 54 11.17 15.80 -5.27
CA LYS A 54 10.84 15.50 -3.88
C LYS A 54 11.32 14.10 -3.52
N THR A 55 12.08 14.05 -2.41
CA THR A 55 12.55 12.79 -1.81
C THR A 55 12.40 12.88 -0.30
N PHE A 56 11.89 11.83 0.34
CA PHE A 56 11.77 11.71 1.79
C PHE A 56 11.62 10.25 2.20
N ASP A 57 11.97 9.95 3.44
CA ASP A 57 11.77 8.64 4.03
C ASP A 57 10.41 8.52 4.74
N GLN A 58 10.09 7.32 5.22
CA GLN A 58 8.82 7.06 5.87
C GLN A 58 8.66 7.83 7.20
N ASP A 59 9.75 8.06 7.92
CA ASP A 59 9.72 8.81 9.18
C ASP A 59 9.43 10.29 8.91
N GLN A 60 10.03 10.87 7.86
CA GLN A 60 9.73 12.23 7.40
C GLN A 60 8.30 12.35 6.90
N GLN A 61 7.75 11.31 6.24
CA GLN A 61 6.34 11.29 5.86
C GLN A 61 5.43 11.41 7.08
N GLN A 62 5.72 10.65 8.13
CA GLN A 62 4.92 10.68 9.36
C GLN A 62 5.02 12.04 10.06
N GLN A 63 6.22 12.63 10.15
CA GLN A 63 6.45 13.93 10.79
C GLN A 63 5.78 15.08 10.03
N ASN A 64 5.81 15.06 8.70
CA ASN A 64 5.29 16.14 7.87
C ASN A 64 3.81 15.96 7.50
N ASN A 65 3.12 14.94 8.02
CA ASN A 65 1.73 14.63 7.66
C ASN A 65 1.46 14.54 6.15
N LEU A 66 2.46 14.12 5.38
CA LEU A 66 2.37 13.97 3.93
C LEU A 66 1.58 12.71 3.52
N GLY A 67 1.01 12.01 4.48
CA GLY A 67 0.13 10.88 4.22
C GLY A 67 -1.30 11.32 3.94
N TYR A 68 -1.95 10.64 3.02
CA TYR A 68 -3.40 10.72 2.80
C TYR A 68 -4.15 10.05 3.99
N PHE A 69 -4.06 10.63 5.18
CA PHE A 69 -4.91 10.25 6.29
C PHE A 69 -6.20 11.07 6.20
N ASP A 70 -7.25 10.49 5.64
CA ASP A 70 -8.54 11.15 5.64
C ASP A 70 -9.13 11.23 7.05
N GLU A 71 -8.84 10.23 7.87
CA GLU A 71 -9.26 10.18 9.27
C GLU A 71 -8.26 9.37 10.10
N ILE A 72 -8.00 9.83 11.31
CA ILE A 72 -7.25 9.10 12.34
C ILE A 72 -8.24 8.65 13.39
N ASN A 73 -8.37 7.35 13.59
CA ASN A 73 -9.14 6.84 14.73
C ASN A 73 -8.21 6.66 15.93
N VAL A 74 -8.49 7.40 16.99
CA VAL A 74 -7.85 7.23 18.29
C VAL A 74 -8.69 6.29 19.11
N GLU A 75 -8.17 5.12 19.43
CA GLU A 75 -8.83 4.14 20.28
C GLU A 75 -7.98 3.86 21.52
N ILE A 76 -8.58 4.00 22.70
CA ILE A 76 -8.01 3.60 23.98
C ILE A 76 -8.89 2.48 24.55
N ASN A 77 -8.31 1.32 24.77
CA ASN A 77 -9.02 0.20 25.39
C ASN A 77 -8.07 -0.47 26.40
N GLN A 78 -8.02 0.07 27.61
CA GLN A 78 -7.11 -0.39 28.66
C GLN A 78 -7.85 -0.84 29.91
N THR A 79 -7.47 -1.98 30.45
CA THR A 79 -8.04 -2.48 31.70
C THR A 79 -7.57 -1.62 32.88
N CYS A 80 -8.49 -1.21 33.72
CA CYS A 80 -8.18 -0.48 34.97
C CYS A 80 -7.52 -1.39 36.01
N ASN A 81 -6.67 -0.80 36.85
CA ASN A 81 -6.05 -1.52 37.97
C ASN A 81 -7.06 -2.09 38.96
N CYS A 82 -8.31 -1.60 38.97
CA CYS A 82 -9.39 -2.19 39.78
C CYS A 82 -9.85 -3.58 39.26
N LYS A 83 -9.39 -4.01 38.09
CA LYS A 83 -9.69 -5.28 37.41
C LYS A 83 -11.18 -5.52 37.05
N ARG A 84 -12.08 -4.57 37.39
CA ARG A 84 -13.53 -4.67 37.13
C ARG A 84 -14.02 -3.73 36.03
N GLY A 85 -13.26 -2.68 35.70
CA GLY A 85 -13.60 -1.71 34.67
C GLY A 85 -12.44 -1.47 33.69
N LYS A 86 -12.71 -0.69 32.67
CA LYS A 86 -11.75 -0.30 31.66
C LYS A 86 -11.82 1.19 31.32
N TYR A 87 -10.76 1.72 30.77
CA TYR A 87 -10.73 3.00 30.09
C TYR A 87 -11.04 2.75 28.63
N TYR A 88 -12.07 3.38 28.12
CA TYR A 88 -12.46 3.21 26.72
C TYR A 88 -12.72 4.57 26.07
N PHE A 89 -12.12 4.75 24.91
CA PHE A 89 -12.32 5.92 24.07
C PHE A 89 -12.15 5.49 22.60
N SER A 90 -13.00 5.98 21.73
CA SER A 90 -12.87 5.78 20.29
C SER A 90 -13.42 7.02 19.58
N GLN A 91 -12.56 7.75 18.88
CA GLN A 91 -12.94 8.93 18.12
C GLN A 91 -12.09 9.09 16.86
N SER A 92 -12.74 9.46 15.75
CA SER A 92 -12.08 9.78 14.49
C SER A 92 -11.78 11.27 14.38
N TYR A 93 -10.59 11.60 13.90
CA TYR A 93 -10.12 12.96 13.67
C TYR A 93 -9.70 13.11 12.20
N ALA A 94 -10.15 14.17 11.54
CA ALA A 94 -9.88 14.41 10.12
C ALA A 94 -8.39 14.70 9.80
N ARG A 95 -7.60 15.12 10.79
CA ARG A 95 -6.17 15.44 10.63
C ARG A 95 -5.40 15.22 11.94
N PRO A 96 -4.11 14.81 11.89
CA PRO A 96 -3.25 14.71 13.08
C PRO A 96 -3.13 16.00 13.88
N SER A 97 -3.15 17.16 13.23
CA SER A 97 -3.05 18.48 13.88
C SER A 97 -4.25 18.83 14.77
N ILE A 98 -5.35 18.07 14.67
CA ILE A 98 -6.57 18.25 15.49
C ILE A 98 -6.58 17.30 16.70
N LEU A 99 -5.58 16.41 16.81
CA LEU A 99 -5.51 15.51 17.96
C LEU A 99 -5.33 16.30 19.24
N PRO A 100 -6.13 16.01 20.28
CA PRO A 100 -5.98 16.69 21.56
C PRO A 100 -4.60 16.34 22.18
N PRO A 101 -3.96 17.27 22.90
CA PRO A 101 -2.65 17.03 23.51
C PRO A 101 -2.73 15.95 24.61
N PHE A 102 -3.89 15.76 25.19
CA PHE A 102 -4.18 14.70 26.16
C PHE A 102 -5.66 14.29 26.12
N ILE A 103 -5.96 13.09 26.57
CA ILE A 103 -7.31 12.56 26.75
C ILE A 103 -7.46 12.11 28.20
N LYS A 104 -8.50 12.60 28.89
CA LYS A 104 -8.86 12.18 30.24
C LYS A 104 -10.00 11.18 30.17
N LEU A 105 -9.85 10.03 30.80
CA LEU A 105 -10.84 8.98 30.82
C LEU A 105 -11.09 8.52 32.24
N ASN A 106 -12.33 8.25 32.56
CA ASN A 106 -12.73 7.64 33.84
C ASN A 106 -12.95 6.13 33.65
N CYS A 107 -12.48 5.35 34.59
CA CYS A 107 -12.76 3.93 34.62
C CYS A 107 -14.27 3.67 34.64
N THR A 108 -14.77 2.78 33.81
CA THR A 108 -16.20 2.44 33.72
C THR A 108 -16.80 1.86 35.02
N PHE A 109 -15.98 1.42 35.96
CA PHE A 109 -16.43 0.84 37.23
C PHE A 109 -16.07 1.69 38.43
N CYS A 110 -14.79 1.99 38.67
CA CYS A 110 -14.34 2.67 39.89
C CYS A 110 -14.22 4.19 39.75
N GLN A 111 -14.53 4.75 38.58
CA GLN A 111 -14.49 6.17 38.25
C GLN A 111 -13.11 6.84 38.39
N LYS A 112 -12.03 6.06 38.61
CA LYS A 112 -10.68 6.60 38.68
C LYS A 112 -10.30 7.25 37.36
N GLU A 113 -9.83 8.50 37.40
CA GLU A 113 -9.34 9.23 36.24
C GLU A 113 -7.94 8.72 35.81
N GLN A 114 -7.73 8.61 34.50
CA GLN A 114 -6.47 8.36 33.87
C GLN A 114 -6.26 9.35 32.74
N VAL A 115 -5.05 9.93 32.65
CA VAL A 115 -4.66 10.86 31.56
C VAL A 115 -3.76 10.15 30.59
N TYR A 116 -4.07 10.28 29.31
CA TYR A 116 -3.29 9.77 28.19
C TYR A 116 -2.74 10.96 27.40
N ASN A 117 -1.41 11.07 27.31
CA ASN A 117 -0.74 12.16 26.59
C ASN A 117 -0.39 11.76 25.14
N SER A 118 -0.32 12.74 24.25
CA SER A 118 0.23 12.56 22.90
C SER A 118 1.78 12.55 22.94
N PRO A 119 2.49 11.74 22.10
CA PRO A 119 1.91 10.77 21.20
C PRO A 119 1.28 9.60 21.98
N TYR A 120 0.04 9.36 21.71
CA TYR A 120 -0.62 8.21 22.32
C TYR A 120 0.11 6.95 21.88
N THR A 121 0.49 6.08 22.81
CA THR A 121 0.95 4.71 22.53
C THR A 121 -0.22 3.86 22.07
N LEU A 122 -1.01 4.42 21.19
CA LEU A 122 -2.30 3.92 20.77
C LEU A 122 -2.14 3.34 19.39
N TRP A 123 -2.80 2.25 19.19
CA TRP A 123 -2.98 1.67 17.89
C TRP A 123 -3.78 2.65 17.03
N THR A 124 -3.09 3.40 16.18
CA THR A 124 -3.75 4.18 15.13
C THR A 124 -4.20 3.21 14.06
N TYR A 125 -5.45 2.82 14.11
CA TYR A 125 -6.04 2.12 12.99
C TYR A 125 -6.31 3.13 11.88
N LYS A 126 -5.67 2.95 10.73
CA LYS A 126 -6.18 3.50 9.48
C LYS A 126 -7.56 2.87 9.29
N ILE A 127 -8.64 3.63 9.45
CA ILE A 127 -9.95 3.15 9.02
C ILE A 127 -9.88 3.07 7.50
N PRO A 128 -10.01 1.88 6.90
CA PRO A 128 -10.16 1.81 5.46
C PRO A 128 -11.39 2.64 5.10
N ARG A 129 -11.28 3.55 4.15
CA ARG A 129 -12.42 4.32 3.63
C ARG A 129 -13.58 3.37 3.36
N LYS A 130 -14.77 3.70 3.85
CA LYS A 130 -16.00 2.90 3.68
C LYS A 130 -16.46 2.76 2.23
N SER A 131 -15.84 3.43 1.27
CA SER A 131 -16.22 3.36 -0.13
C SER A 131 -15.08 2.85 -0.98
N GLY A 132 -15.11 1.57 -1.29
CA GLY A 132 -14.26 0.92 -2.27
C GLY A 132 -12.81 0.82 -1.78
N PHE A 133 -12.37 -0.40 -1.54
CA PHE A 133 -10.95 -0.70 -1.45
C PHE A 133 -10.29 -0.14 -2.70
N GLU A 134 -9.56 0.96 -2.60
CA GLU A 134 -8.58 1.32 -3.62
C GLU A 134 -7.48 0.26 -3.53
N ILE A 135 -7.68 -0.81 -4.28
CA ILE A 135 -6.84 -2.02 -4.27
C ILE A 135 -5.46 -1.71 -4.87
N ASN A 136 -5.33 -0.57 -5.55
CA ASN A 136 -4.18 -0.17 -6.35
C ASN A 136 -3.25 0.82 -5.64
N LYS A 137 -2.93 0.55 -4.38
CA LYS A 137 -1.99 1.34 -3.59
C LYS A 137 -0.73 0.58 -3.24
N ASP A 138 0.39 1.31 -3.08
CA ASP A 138 1.63 0.72 -2.60
C ASP A 138 1.54 0.35 -1.11
N PRO A 139 2.25 -0.70 -0.67
CA PRO A 139 2.13 -1.22 0.69
C PRO A 139 2.86 -0.38 1.75
N PHE A 140 3.62 0.65 1.37
CA PHE A 140 4.52 1.37 2.27
C PHE A 140 4.03 2.77 2.61
N PHE A 141 3.68 3.56 1.59
CA PHE A 141 3.25 4.96 1.69
C PHE A 141 1.77 5.15 1.40
N ASP A 142 1.07 4.10 0.98
CA ASP A 142 -0.35 4.14 0.61
C ASP A 142 -0.64 5.05 -0.60
N TYR A 143 0.37 5.28 -1.45
CA TYR A 143 0.18 6.05 -2.68
C TYR A 143 -0.38 5.19 -3.80
N ARG A 144 -1.16 5.81 -4.68
CA ARG A 144 -1.75 5.12 -5.84
C ARG A 144 -0.65 4.57 -6.75
N LEU A 145 -0.79 3.31 -7.15
CA LEU A 145 0.14 2.68 -8.08
C LEU A 145 0.10 3.37 -9.45
N TYR A 146 1.27 3.65 -10.01
CA TYR A 146 1.39 4.27 -11.32
C TYR A 146 0.99 3.31 -12.43
N LEU A 147 1.44 2.06 -12.37
CA LEU A 147 1.11 1.02 -13.35
C LEU A 147 -0.29 0.46 -13.07
N THR A 148 -1.29 1.25 -13.40
CA THR A 148 -2.71 0.90 -13.26
C THR A 148 -3.44 1.21 -14.55
N THR A 149 -4.25 0.27 -15.05
CA THR A 149 -5.06 0.45 -16.25
C THR A 149 -6.43 -0.19 -16.09
N GLU A 150 -7.43 0.44 -16.69
CA GLU A 150 -8.80 -0.06 -16.69
C GLU A 150 -9.06 -0.99 -17.86
N THR A 151 -9.89 -1.99 -17.60
CA THR A 151 -10.51 -2.86 -18.59
C THR A 151 -12.02 -2.87 -18.34
N ARG A 152 -12.80 -3.37 -19.28
CA ARG A 152 -14.26 -3.55 -19.06
C ARG A 152 -14.60 -4.48 -17.90
N HIS A 153 -13.65 -5.28 -17.41
CA HIS A 153 -13.84 -6.23 -16.32
C HIS A 153 -13.34 -5.72 -14.96
N GLY A 154 -12.59 -4.61 -14.94
CA GLY A 154 -12.01 -4.03 -13.76
C GLY A 154 -10.57 -3.56 -13.96
N LEU A 155 -9.92 -3.22 -12.86
CA LEU A 155 -8.56 -2.70 -12.84
C LEU A 155 -7.52 -3.81 -12.93
N ILE A 156 -6.47 -3.56 -13.73
CA ILE A 156 -5.20 -4.29 -13.69
C ILE A 156 -4.15 -3.35 -13.15
N PHE A 157 -3.41 -3.77 -12.13
CA PHE A 157 -2.33 -3.01 -11.54
C PHE A 157 -1.18 -3.91 -11.13
N VAL A 158 0.02 -3.36 -11.14
CA VAL A 158 1.26 -4.02 -10.73
C VAL A 158 2.17 -3.01 -10.04
N TYR A 159 3.09 -3.50 -9.21
CA TYR A 159 4.05 -2.67 -8.48
C TYR A 159 5.15 -2.13 -9.38
N ASN A 160 5.68 -2.98 -10.28
CA ASN A 160 6.83 -2.67 -11.12
C ASN A 160 6.88 -3.53 -12.37
N MET A 161 7.93 -3.33 -13.17
CA MET A 161 8.14 -4.07 -14.41
C MET A 161 8.39 -5.56 -14.21
N GLU A 162 8.98 -5.96 -13.09
CA GLU A 162 9.20 -7.37 -12.80
C GLU A 162 7.87 -8.11 -12.65
N GLN A 163 6.96 -7.56 -11.85
CA GLN A 163 5.61 -8.12 -11.68
C GLN A 163 4.81 -8.08 -12.99
N LEU A 164 4.96 -7.00 -13.78
CA LEU A 164 4.29 -6.90 -15.09
C LEU A 164 4.76 -7.99 -16.05
N ASN A 165 6.08 -8.25 -16.11
CA ASN A 165 6.65 -9.31 -16.94
C ASN A 165 6.18 -10.69 -16.51
N ASP A 166 6.12 -10.94 -15.19
CA ASP A 166 5.62 -12.20 -14.65
C ASP A 166 4.13 -12.40 -14.98
N LEU A 167 3.30 -11.36 -14.82
CA LEU A 167 1.90 -11.38 -15.21
C LEU A 167 1.73 -11.63 -16.72
N LYS A 168 2.53 -10.96 -17.56
CA LYS A 168 2.52 -11.15 -19.02
C LYS A 168 2.87 -12.59 -19.41
N ALA A 169 3.91 -13.14 -18.78
CA ALA A 169 4.33 -14.52 -19.00
C ALA A 169 3.21 -15.49 -18.62
N TYR A 170 2.57 -15.29 -17.46
CA TYR A 170 1.45 -16.09 -17.00
C TYR A 170 0.25 -16.03 -17.96
N ILE A 171 -0.15 -14.84 -18.41
CA ILE A 171 -1.31 -14.66 -19.30
C ILE A 171 -1.02 -15.23 -20.71
N SER A 172 0.20 -15.08 -21.21
CA SER A 172 0.60 -15.55 -22.54
C SER A 172 0.75 -17.07 -22.62
N ALA A 173 0.90 -17.76 -21.50
CA ALA A 173 1.14 -19.20 -21.47
C ALA A 173 -0.10 -20.01 -21.86
N GLU A 174 0.13 -21.05 -22.64
CA GLU A 174 -0.87 -22.06 -22.99
C GLU A 174 -1.01 -23.10 -21.87
N LEU A 175 0.12 -23.49 -21.29
CA LEU A 175 0.18 -24.41 -20.14
C LEU A 175 0.73 -23.69 -18.93
N ARG A 176 0.11 -23.94 -17.77
CA ARG A 176 0.48 -23.36 -16.47
C ARG A 176 0.70 -24.48 -15.48
N GLN A 177 1.91 -24.55 -14.93
CA GLN A 177 2.30 -25.54 -13.93
C GLN A 177 2.65 -24.83 -12.62
N ARG A 178 2.30 -25.43 -11.49
CA ARG A 178 2.65 -24.96 -10.14
C ARG A 178 3.69 -25.90 -9.55
N THR A 179 4.70 -25.32 -8.90
CA THR A 179 5.77 -26.07 -8.21
C THR A 179 5.57 -26.16 -6.69
N TYR A 180 4.58 -25.44 -6.14
CA TYR A 180 4.34 -25.35 -4.70
C TYR A 180 2.98 -25.96 -4.29
N THR A 181 2.89 -26.42 -3.04
CA THR A 181 1.70 -27.09 -2.49
C THR A 181 0.66 -26.14 -1.90
N ASN A 182 1.07 -24.93 -1.46
CA ASN A 182 0.19 -23.97 -0.77
C ASN A 182 -0.63 -23.13 -1.77
N LYS A 183 -1.87 -23.53 -2.02
CA LYS A 183 -2.69 -23.06 -3.14
C LYS A 183 -3.18 -21.61 -3.07
N ASN A 184 -3.17 -20.93 -1.89
CA ASN A 184 -3.88 -19.66 -1.71
C ASN A 184 -3.00 -18.48 -1.30
N LYS A 185 -1.67 -18.60 -1.30
CA LYS A 185 -0.77 -17.54 -0.82
C LYS A 185 -0.11 -16.71 -1.94
N THR A 186 -0.10 -17.19 -3.18
CA THR A 186 0.59 -16.50 -4.28
C THR A 186 -0.26 -15.37 -4.85
N TYR A 187 0.39 -14.35 -5.42
CA TYR A 187 -0.34 -13.26 -6.05
C TYR A 187 -1.15 -13.75 -7.25
N LEU A 188 -0.65 -14.70 -8.04
CA LEU A 188 -1.37 -15.30 -9.17
C LEU A 188 -2.62 -16.05 -8.74
N SER A 189 -2.58 -16.73 -7.57
CA SER A 189 -3.76 -17.43 -7.04
C SER A 189 -4.88 -16.43 -6.65
N ARG A 190 -4.51 -15.22 -6.20
CA ARG A 190 -5.41 -14.16 -5.78
C ARG A 190 -5.91 -13.26 -6.90
N LEU A 191 -5.39 -13.43 -8.12
CA LEU A 191 -5.90 -12.70 -9.27
C LEU A 191 -7.40 -13.00 -9.49
N PRO A 192 -8.20 -12.00 -9.87
CA PRO A 192 -9.60 -12.20 -10.24
C PRO A 192 -9.78 -13.27 -11.32
N ALA A 193 -10.89 -13.99 -11.27
CA ALA A 193 -11.17 -15.06 -12.22
C ALA A 193 -11.15 -14.59 -13.68
N TRP A 194 -11.60 -13.36 -13.94
CA TRP A 194 -11.63 -12.80 -15.29
C TRP A 194 -10.21 -12.56 -15.87
N ILE A 195 -9.19 -12.28 -15.03
CA ILE A 195 -7.78 -12.20 -15.48
C ILE A 195 -7.24 -13.59 -15.85
N LYS A 196 -7.68 -14.63 -15.16
CA LYS A 196 -7.24 -16.01 -15.41
C LYS A 196 -7.95 -16.67 -16.60
N SER A 197 -9.03 -16.07 -17.08
CA SER A 197 -9.88 -16.62 -18.15
C SER A 197 -9.21 -16.54 -19.51
N ALA A 198 -9.17 -17.65 -20.24
CA ALA A 198 -8.66 -17.71 -21.61
C ALA A 198 -9.45 -16.80 -22.58
N ARG A 199 -10.76 -16.59 -22.32
CA ARG A 199 -11.63 -15.74 -23.14
C ARG A 199 -11.18 -14.27 -23.15
N ASN A 200 -10.62 -13.79 -22.04
CA ASN A 200 -10.21 -12.39 -21.87
C ASN A 200 -8.73 -12.15 -22.22
N ARG A 201 -7.99 -13.21 -22.60
CA ARG A 201 -6.53 -13.14 -22.82
C ARG A 201 -6.11 -12.00 -23.76
N LYS A 202 -6.77 -11.84 -24.90
CA LYS A 202 -6.43 -10.77 -25.89
C LYS A 202 -6.58 -9.37 -25.29
N GLU A 203 -7.65 -9.15 -24.54
CA GLU A 203 -7.93 -7.86 -23.89
C GLU A 203 -6.91 -7.56 -22.78
N ILE A 204 -6.61 -8.57 -21.96
CA ILE A 204 -5.64 -8.43 -20.88
C ILE A 204 -4.24 -8.15 -21.44
N LEU A 205 -3.83 -8.84 -22.51
CA LEU A 205 -2.54 -8.56 -23.16
C LEU A 205 -2.46 -7.15 -23.75
N LYS A 206 -3.57 -6.59 -24.28
CA LYS A 206 -3.63 -5.17 -24.69
C LYS A 206 -3.49 -4.23 -23.49
N ALA A 207 -4.09 -4.57 -22.36
CA ALA A 207 -3.95 -3.80 -21.13
C ALA A 207 -2.51 -3.85 -20.60
N ILE A 208 -1.89 -5.01 -20.60
CA ILE A 208 -0.47 -5.18 -20.24
C ILE A 208 0.44 -4.34 -21.16
N LEU A 209 0.21 -4.32 -22.47
CA LEU A 209 0.96 -3.48 -23.41
C LEU A 209 0.84 -1.99 -23.05
N ARG A 210 -0.34 -1.50 -22.64
CA ARG A 210 -0.50 -0.13 -22.15
C ARG A 210 0.34 0.14 -20.90
N LEU A 211 0.38 -0.80 -19.95
CA LEU A 211 1.21 -0.68 -18.76
C LEU A 211 2.71 -0.67 -19.09
N GLU A 212 3.16 -1.46 -20.06
CA GLU A 212 4.55 -1.43 -20.56
C GLU A 212 4.90 -0.06 -21.16
N GLN A 213 4.02 0.51 -21.97
CA GLN A 213 4.18 1.86 -22.51
C GLN A 213 4.25 2.91 -21.42
N MET A 214 3.35 2.85 -20.42
CA MET A 214 3.40 3.76 -19.26
C MET A 214 4.74 3.66 -18.51
N ALA A 215 5.25 2.45 -18.30
CA ALA A 215 6.50 2.24 -17.57
C ALA A 215 7.70 2.85 -18.28
N THR A 216 7.74 2.74 -19.61
CA THR A 216 8.86 3.23 -20.45
C THR A 216 8.76 4.73 -20.75
N THR A 217 7.60 5.36 -20.58
CA THR A 217 7.43 6.79 -20.84
C THR A 217 8.33 7.62 -19.92
N ILE A 218 9.23 8.40 -20.53
CA ILE A 218 10.04 9.41 -19.85
C ILE A 218 9.17 10.64 -19.67
N GLN A 219 8.91 11.03 -18.44
CA GLN A 219 8.18 12.25 -18.13
C GLN A 219 9.16 13.42 -18.01
N PRO A 220 8.91 14.56 -18.67
CA PRO A 220 9.78 15.73 -18.57
C PRO A 220 9.76 16.27 -17.12
N LEU A 221 10.88 16.87 -16.70
CA LEU A 221 10.94 17.65 -15.47
C LEU A 221 9.93 18.80 -15.57
N THR A 222 9.03 18.90 -14.60
CA THR A 222 8.15 20.05 -14.50
C THR A 222 8.94 21.20 -13.87
N ASN A 223 9.35 22.14 -14.70
CA ASN A 223 9.85 23.44 -14.20
C ASN A 223 8.66 24.15 -13.51
N LYS A 224 8.69 24.19 -12.19
CA LYS A 224 7.83 25.07 -11.37
C LYS A 224 8.69 26.14 -10.77
#